data_3de388bebf5e20f04d383699d23668c0
#
_entry.id   3de388bebf5e20f04d383699d23668c0
#
_cell.length_a   1.000
_cell.length_b   1.000
_cell.length_c   1.000
_cell.angle_alpha   90.00
_cell.angle_beta   90.00
_cell.angle_gamma   90.00
#
_symmetry.space_group_name_H-M   'P 1'
#
loop_
_entity.id
_entity.type
_entity.pdbx_description
1 polymer ?
#
loop_
_entity_poly.entity_id
_entity_poly.type
_entity_poly.pdbx_seq_one_letter_code
_entity_poly.pdbx_strand_id
1 'polypeptide(L)'
;MELKHDKMADAIYIKLSDKPYAYGRDLDDLRRVDYASYNTPIGVELLCVSEGVNLYGLPHKEEIAVILKRSGIRSYTMEEYPMEWKVVFNVDLPSSNIKEKEEVTA
;
A
#
# COMPACT_ATOMS: atom_id res chain seq x y z
N MET A 1 11.59 -11.34 8.85
CA MET A 1 10.39 -10.73 8.26
C MET A 1 9.44 -11.84 7.85
N GLU A 2 8.20 -11.72 8.27
CA GLU A 2 7.23 -12.79 8.09
C GLU A 2 5.99 -12.25 7.38
N LEU A 3 5.51 -12.96 6.35
CA LEU A 3 4.37 -12.51 5.56
C LEU A 3 3.18 -13.46 5.77
N LYS A 4 2.01 -12.89 6.05
CA LYS A 4 0.76 -13.63 6.11
C LYS A 4 -0.17 -13.11 5.03
N HIS A 5 -0.68 -14.01 4.20
CA HIS A 5 -1.53 -13.65 3.07
C HIS A 5 -2.93 -14.19 3.27
N ASP A 6 -3.89 -13.31 3.42
CA ASP A 6 -5.31 -13.66 3.46
C ASP A 6 -5.86 -13.48 2.06
N LYS A 7 -5.96 -14.58 1.32
CA LYS A 7 -6.35 -14.50 -0.09
C LYS A 7 -7.81 -14.15 -0.27
N MET A 8 -8.65 -14.53 0.69
CA MET A 8 -10.07 -14.17 0.58
C MET A 8 -10.29 -12.69 0.78
N ALA A 9 -9.54 -12.08 1.68
CA ALA A 9 -9.64 -10.64 1.92
C ALA A 9 -8.76 -9.84 0.96
N ASP A 10 -7.94 -10.51 0.15
CA ASP A 10 -6.97 -9.86 -0.74
C ASP A 10 -6.05 -8.93 0.05
N ALA A 11 -5.57 -9.42 1.17
CA ALA A 11 -4.80 -8.63 2.12
C ALA A 11 -3.56 -9.37 2.58
N ILE A 12 -2.54 -8.60 2.94
CA ILE A 12 -1.29 -9.15 3.45
C ILE A 12 -0.89 -8.37 4.69
N TYR A 13 -0.34 -9.09 5.66
CA TYR A 13 0.34 -8.46 6.79
C TYR A 13 1.78 -8.93 6.81
N ILE A 14 2.71 -7.99 6.88
CA ILE A 14 4.14 -8.29 6.95
C ILE A 14 4.65 -7.88 8.32
N LYS A 15 5.12 -8.87 9.07
CA LYS A 15 5.66 -8.63 10.41
C LYS A 15 7.13 -8.26 10.28
N LEU A 16 7.49 -7.09 10.79
CA LEU A 16 8.86 -6.59 10.72
C LEU A 16 9.63 -6.81 12.03
N SER A 17 8.93 -6.89 13.15
CA SER A 17 9.57 -6.97 14.45
C SER A 17 8.61 -7.58 15.47
N ASP A 18 9.15 -8.15 16.54
CA ASP A 18 8.36 -8.73 17.63
C ASP A 18 8.08 -7.73 18.75
N LYS A 19 8.50 -6.47 18.59
CA LYS A 19 8.28 -5.47 19.63
C LYS A 19 6.79 -5.21 19.82
N PRO A 20 6.38 -4.80 21.03
CA PRO A 20 4.96 -4.59 21.31
C PRO A 20 4.37 -3.43 20.51
N TYR A 21 3.15 -3.61 20.06
CA TYR A 21 2.40 -2.58 19.34
C TYR A 21 2.13 -1.37 20.23
N ALA A 22 2.37 -0.19 19.70
CA ALA A 22 2.03 1.04 20.39
C ALA A 22 0.96 1.83 19.65
N TYR A 23 1.09 1.98 18.32
CA TYR A 23 0.10 2.70 17.53
C TYR A 23 0.27 2.33 16.05
N GLY A 24 -0.74 2.67 15.25
CA GLY A 24 -0.69 2.45 13.81
C GLY A 24 -0.97 3.74 13.07
N ARG A 25 -0.51 3.82 11.84
CA ARG A 25 -0.73 4.98 10.98
C ARG A 25 -1.08 4.52 9.58
N ASP A 26 -2.20 5.01 9.07
CA ASP A 26 -2.59 4.74 7.68
C ASP A 26 -1.79 5.65 6.76
N LEU A 27 -1.16 5.06 5.75
CA LEU A 27 -0.54 5.83 4.68
C LEU A 27 -1.61 6.28 3.69
N ASP A 28 -2.57 5.40 3.45
CA ASP A 28 -3.73 5.69 2.62
C ASP A 28 -4.78 4.62 2.94
N ASP A 29 -5.80 4.50 2.09
CA ASP A 29 -6.88 3.55 2.34
C ASP A 29 -6.45 2.10 2.22
N LEU A 30 -5.30 1.84 1.61
CA LEU A 30 -4.86 0.49 1.32
C LEU A 30 -3.62 0.07 2.09
N ARG A 31 -2.95 0.99 2.77
CA ARG A 31 -1.67 0.68 3.40
C ARG A 31 -1.59 1.30 4.78
N ARG A 32 -1.18 0.49 5.74
CA ARG A 32 -1.05 0.91 7.14
C ARG A 32 0.25 0.38 7.70
N VAL A 33 0.91 1.18 8.52
CA VAL A 33 2.11 0.76 9.22
C VAL A 33 1.85 0.77 10.71
N ASP A 34 2.19 -0.33 11.38
CA ASP A 34 2.11 -0.45 12.82
C ASP A 34 3.47 -0.16 13.43
N TYR A 35 3.47 0.53 14.56
CA TYR A 35 4.67 0.97 15.23
C TYR A 35 4.70 0.53 16.70
N ALA A 36 5.90 0.24 17.17
CA ALA A 36 6.19 0.12 18.60
C ALA A 36 6.57 1.51 19.12
N SER A 37 6.96 1.56 20.40
CA SER A 37 7.47 2.79 21.01
C SER A 37 8.65 3.34 20.21
N TYR A 38 8.83 4.65 20.29
CA TYR A 38 9.93 5.35 19.63
C TYR A 38 9.88 5.21 18.11
N ASN A 39 8.64 5.08 17.58
CA ASN A 39 8.40 5.06 16.13
C ASN A 39 9.16 3.94 15.40
N THR A 40 9.32 2.80 16.06
CA THR A 40 9.92 1.63 15.44
C THR A 40 8.86 0.88 14.66
N PRO A 41 8.99 0.74 13.33
CA PRO A 41 7.97 0.01 12.56
C PRO A 41 8.04 -1.49 12.89
N ILE A 42 6.88 -2.08 13.15
CA ILE A 42 6.79 -3.49 13.52
C ILE A 42 5.93 -4.31 12.57
N GLY A 43 5.13 -3.67 11.72
CA GLY A 43 4.32 -4.41 10.78
C GLY A 43 3.71 -3.51 9.73
N VAL A 44 3.33 -4.09 8.60
CA VAL A 44 2.72 -3.38 7.49
C VAL A 44 1.50 -4.17 7.04
N GLU A 45 0.35 -3.49 6.96
CA GLU A 45 -0.88 -4.07 6.45
C GLU A 45 -1.14 -3.54 5.06
N LEU A 46 -1.37 -4.44 4.10
CA LEU A 46 -1.57 -4.08 2.70
C LEU A 46 -2.88 -4.70 2.23
N LEU A 47 -3.74 -3.87 1.61
CA LEU A 47 -5.04 -4.31 1.10
C LEU A 47 -5.04 -4.26 -0.42
N CYS A 48 -5.94 -5.02 -1.03
CA CYS A 48 -6.11 -5.08 -2.49
C CYS A 48 -4.81 -5.45 -3.18
N VAL A 49 -4.10 -6.42 -2.63
CA VAL A 49 -2.75 -6.74 -3.09
C VAL A 49 -2.74 -7.37 -4.47
N SER A 50 -3.86 -7.96 -4.92
CA SER A 50 -3.95 -8.52 -6.27
C SER A 50 -3.78 -7.46 -7.35
N GLU A 51 -3.99 -6.19 -7.02
CA GLU A 51 -3.83 -5.09 -7.96
C GLU A 51 -2.43 -4.52 -7.95
N GLY A 52 -1.54 -5.10 -7.16
CA GLY A 52 -0.19 -4.59 -7.00
C GLY A 52 -0.08 -3.75 -5.73
N VAL A 53 1.13 -3.67 -5.20
CA VAL A 53 1.39 -2.96 -3.95
C VAL A 53 2.28 -1.77 -4.23
N ASN A 54 1.86 -0.60 -3.77
CA ASN A 54 2.67 0.60 -3.87
C ASN A 54 3.63 0.64 -2.68
N LEU A 55 4.92 0.65 -2.97
CA LEU A 55 5.96 0.64 -1.94
C LEU A 55 6.31 2.02 -1.42
N TYR A 56 5.81 3.07 -2.05
CA TYR A 56 6.19 4.44 -1.70
C TYR A 56 5.87 4.74 -0.23
N GLY A 57 6.87 5.22 0.50
CA GLY A 57 6.67 5.58 1.90
C GLY A 57 6.70 4.43 2.89
N LEU A 58 6.85 3.19 2.44
CA LEU A 58 6.91 2.06 3.35
C LEU A 58 8.29 1.94 3.99
N PRO A 59 8.35 1.54 5.28
CA PRO A 59 9.62 1.20 5.89
C PRO A 59 10.13 -0.10 5.30
N HIS A 60 11.45 -0.27 5.24
CA HIS A 60 12.08 -1.51 4.75
C HIS A 60 11.56 -1.91 3.37
N LYS A 61 11.35 -0.92 2.50
CA LYS A 61 10.65 -1.20 1.24
C LYS A 61 11.40 -2.15 0.34
N GLU A 62 12.74 -2.16 0.39
CA GLU A 62 13.50 -3.09 -0.43
C GLU A 62 13.28 -4.54 -0.01
N GLU A 63 13.28 -4.79 1.29
CA GLU A 63 13.02 -6.13 1.81
C GLU A 63 11.59 -6.55 1.55
N ILE A 64 10.66 -5.60 1.70
CA ILE A 64 9.25 -5.87 1.42
C ILE A 64 9.07 -6.23 -0.05
N ALA A 65 9.73 -5.51 -0.96
CA ALA A 65 9.64 -5.81 -2.39
C ALA A 65 10.10 -7.24 -2.67
N VAL A 66 11.17 -7.68 -2.03
CA VAL A 66 11.68 -9.03 -2.22
C VAL A 66 10.68 -10.08 -1.74
N ILE A 67 10.11 -9.88 -0.54
CA ILE A 67 9.20 -10.88 0.01
C ILE A 67 7.89 -10.92 -0.77
N LEU A 68 7.43 -9.79 -1.28
CA LEU A 68 6.24 -9.77 -2.14
C LEU A 68 6.49 -10.49 -3.45
N LYS A 69 7.65 -10.27 -4.06
CA LYS A 69 7.99 -10.94 -5.30
C LYS A 69 8.04 -12.46 -5.11
N ARG A 70 8.62 -12.92 -4.01
CA ARG A 70 8.68 -14.34 -3.70
C ARG A 70 7.28 -14.93 -3.51
N SER A 71 6.33 -14.09 -3.10
CA SER A 71 4.95 -14.53 -2.88
C SER A 71 4.08 -14.35 -4.10
N GLY A 72 4.67 -13.94 -5.24
CA GLY A 72 3.92 -13.80 -6.49
C GLY A 72 3.11 -12.52 -6.57
N ILE A 73 3.45 -11.51 -5.77
CA ILE A 73 2.68 -10.26 -5.71
C ILE A 73 3.49 -9.16 -6.36
N ARG A 74 2.84 -8.45 -7.29
CA ARG A 74 3.48 -7.33 -7.97
C ARG A 74 3.61 -6.14 -7.05
N SER A 75 4.70 -5.39 -7.20
CA SER A 75 4.88 -4.15 -6.46
C SER A 75 5.48 -3.09 -7.37
N TYR A 76 5.32 -1.84 -6.96
CA TYR A 76 5.80 -0.70 -7.71
C TYR A 76 6.01 0.44 -6.72
N THR A 77 6.60 1.55 -7.19
CA THR A 77 6.75 2.74 -6.35
C THR A 77 6.20 3.93 -7.12
N MET A 78 5.22 4.61 -6.52
CA MET A 78 4.59 5.74 -7.15
C MET A 78 4.23 6.77 -6.11
N GLU A 79 4.77 7.97 -6.24
CA GLU A 79 4.40 9.08 -5.38
C GLU A 79 2.94 9.45 -5.60
N GLU A 80 2.31 9.97 -4.55
CA GLU A 80 0.95 10.43 -4.69
C GLU A 80 0.91 11.62 -5.63
N TYR A 81 -0.14 11.67 -6.44
CA TYR A 81 -0.35 12.81 -7.32
C TYR A 81 -0.74 14.03 -6.49
N PRO A 82 -0.31 15.23 -6.91
CA PRO A 82 -0.79 16.44 -6.28
C PRO A 82 -2.31 16.53 -6.39
N MET A 83 -2.91 17.23 -5.44
CA MET A 83 -4.37 17.37 -5.41
C MET A 83 -4.90 18.00 -6.71
N GLU A 84 -4.19 18.95 -7.25
CA GLU A 84 -4.61 19.60 -8.48
C GLU A 84 -4.71 18.62 -9.64
N TRP A 85 -3.87 17.62 -9.67
CA TRP A 85 -3.94 16.60 -10.71
C TRP A 85 -5.24 15.84 -10.64
N LYS A 86 -5.65 15.50 -9.42
CA LYS A 86 -6.89 14.76 -9.24
C LYS A 86 -8.08 15.57 -9.72
N VAL A 87 -8.05 16.87 -9.48
CA VAL A 87 -9.11 17.75 -9.92
C VAL A 87 -9.11 17.88 -11.44
N VAL A 88 -7.93 18.11 -12.04
CA VAL A 88 -7.83 18.32 -13.47
C VAL A 88 -8.30 17.11 -14.25
N PHE A 89 -7.84 15.92 -13.87
CA PHE A 89 -8.22 14.72 -14.58
C PHE A 89 -9.59 14.20 -14.21
N ASN A 90 -10.03 14.57 -13.06
CA ASN A 90 -11.34 14.16 -12.58
C ASN A 90 -11.57 12.72 -12.80
N VAL A 91 -10.59 12.02 -12.63
CA VAL A 91 -10.66 10.80 -12.97
C VAL A 91 -10.46 10.05 -11.98
N ASP A 92 -10.92 9.51 -11.83
CA ASP A 92 -10.60 8.85 -11.04
C ASP A 92 -9.72 8.05 -11.58
N LEU A 93 -8.84 8.26 -11.90
CA LEU A 93 -7.80 7.65 -12.43
C LEU A 93 -7.67 6.38 -12.00
N PRO A 94 -8.07 5.97 -12.11
CA PRO A 94 -8.20 5.04 -11.83
C PRO A 94 -8.58 4.50 -11.25
N SER A 95 -9.32 4.77 -11.30
CA SER A 95 -9.90 4.52 -11.15
C SER A 95 -10.31 4.41 -11.56
N SER A 96 -10.58 4.49 -11.77
CA SER A 96 -11.17 4.59 -12.38
C SER A 96 -11.26 4.89 -13.13
N ASN A 97 -11.58 4.87 -13.18
CA ASN A 97 -11.96 5.22 -14.09
C ASN A 97 -11.75 5.68 -14.86
N ILE A 98 -11.89 5.66 -14.97
CA ILE A 98 -12.02 6.17 -15.70
C ILE A 98 -12.15 6.41 -16.31
N LYS A 99 -12.61 6.33 -16.22
CA LYS A 99 -13.15 6.61 -16.86
C LYS A 99 -13.23 7.15 -17.26
N GLU A 100 -13.36 7.04 -16.86
CA GLU A 100 -13.85 7.54 -17.34
C GLU A 100 -13.79 8.09 -17.68
N LYS A 101 -13.98 8.08 -17.58
CA LYS A 101 -14.30 8.60 -18.02
C LYS A 101 -14.17 9.23 -18.51
N GLU A 102 -14.36 9.23 -18.27
CA GLU A 102 -14.55 9.78 -18.74
C GLU A 102 -14.29 10.45 -19.03
N GLU A 103 -14.49 10.52 -18.85
CA GLU A 103 -14.52 11.11 -19.10
C GLU A 103 -13.99 11.72 -19.39
N VAL A 104 -13.99 11.78 -19.21
CA VAL A 104 -13.65 12.32 -19.38
C VAL A 104 -13.40 12.93 -19.69
N THR A 105 -13.57 12.99 -19.49
CA THR A 105 -13.43 13.42 -19.70
C THR A 105 -13.34 13.75 -19.96
N ALA A 106 -13.64 13.72 -19.90
CA ALA A 106 -13.60 13.74 -20.02
C ALA A 106 -13.66 13.88 -20.25
#